data_beab831045d2b9f022e1e5b60e97cf16
#
_entry.id   beab831045d2b9f022e1e5b60e97cf16
#
_cell.length_a   1.000
_cell.length_b   1.000
_cell.length_c   1.000
_cell.angle_alpha   90.00
_cell.angle_beta   90.00
_cell.angle_gamma   90.00
#
_symmetry.space_group_name_H-M   'P 1'
#
loop_
_entity.id
_entity.type
_entity.pdbx_description
1 polymer ?
#
loop_
_entity_poly.entity_id
_entity_poly.type
_entity_poly.pdbx_seq_one_letter_code
_entity_poly.pdbx_strand_id
1 'polypeptide(L)'
;MGDIVSRFGAFRPVQDFLTSSAVTVVLDGLMALTTLTMMLIYSPMLAGIVVLFLTLFLCSQLVFYRPIKLQSHEHISADARLNSSFMESLRSISAIKRANAESSRESEWQSNFVESINITVRLGKLSLNRDLIDSTLSGTANVLVIFIGAGSVLAGDLSIGMLYAFMAYRRHLTAAITSLVRELVKYLMLSLHVERLSDIRNTPSEFPEVRLPVPIDGAIKVINIGYRFSEHHP
;
A
#
# COMPACT_ATOMS: atom_id res chain seq x y z
N MET A 1 25.11 -6.02 6.88
CA MET A 1 24.51 -6.99 5.92
C MET A 1 22.98 -6.96 5.91
N GLY A 2 22.25 -6.87 7.02
CA GLY A 2 20.78 -6.82 7.03
C GLY A 2 20.17 -5.65 6.27
N ASP A 3 20.81 -4.50 6.23
CA ASP A 3 20.34 -3.30 5.52
C ASP A 3 20.37 -3.47 3.99
N ILE A 4 21.39 -4.10 3.43
CA ILE A 4 21.50 -4.37 1.99
C ILE A 4 20.42 -5.37 1.55
N VAL A 5 20.17 -6.42 2.33
CA VAL A 5 19.12 -7.41 2.06
C VAL A 5 17.73 -6.76 2.15
N SER A 6 17.51 -5.88 3.14
CA SER A 6 16.28 -5.11 3.26
C SER A 6 16.04 -4.18 2.05
N ARG A 7 17.09 -3.53 1.58
CA ARG A 7 17.02 -2.64 0.39
C ARG A 7 16.76 -3.43 -0.91
N PHE A 8 17.31 -4.63 -1.03
CA PHE A 8 17.01 -5.53 -2.16
C PHE A 8 15.54 -5.99 -2.15
N GLY A 9 14.92 -6.11 -0.96
CA GLY A 9 13.50 -6.38 -0.81
C GLY A 9 12.60 -5.29 -1.41
N ALA A 10 13.09 -4.05 -1.52
CA ALA A 10 12.37 -2.94 -2.14
C ALA A 10 12.21 -3.08 -3.67
N PHE A 11 12.91 -4.01 -4.32
CA PHE A 11 12.78 -4.26 -5.76
C PHE A 11 11.50 -5.05 -6.10
N ARG A 12 11.05 -5.93 -5.22
CA ARG A 12 9.83 -6.74 -5.43
C ARG A 12 8.58 -5.90 -5.70
N PRO A 13 8.24 -4.85 -4.91
CA PRO A 13 7.09 -4.01 -5.20
C PRO A 13 7.14 -3.33 -6.57
N VAL A 14 8.34 -2.98 -7.05
CA VAL A 14 8.53 -2.39 -8.39
C VAL A 14 8.28 -3.44 -9.47
N GLN A 15 8.81 -4.64 -9.31
CA GLN A 15 8.59 -5.75 -10.23
C GLN A 15 7.10 -6.14 -10.28
N ASP A 16 6.44 -6.30 -9.12
CA ASP A 16 5.03 -6.65 -9.03
C ASP A 16 4.15 -5.58 -9.68
N PHE A 17 4.51 -4.31 -9.53
CA PHE A 17 3.82 -3.22 -10.20
C PHE A 17 3.93 -3.32 -11.73
N LEU A 18 5.11 -3.53 -12.26
CA LEU A 18 5.33 -3.60 -13.71
C LEU A 18 4.71 -4.84 -14.34
N THR A 19 4.70 -5.97 -13.64
CA THR A 19 4.26 -7.26 -14.21
C THR A 19 2.75 -7.49 -14.08
N SER A 20 2.15 -7.10 -12.95
CA SER A 20 0.73 -7.36 -12.68
C SER A 20 -0.13 -6.10 -12.65
N SER A 21 0.30 -5.05 -11.96
CA SER A 21 -0.51 -3.84 -11.80
C SER A 21 -0.73 -3.10 -13.11
N ALA A 22 0.28 -3.00 -13.98
CA ALA A 22 0.14 -2.32 -15.27
C ALA A 22 -0.88 -3.02 -16.18
N VAL A 23 -0.86 -4.34 -16.22
CA VAL A 23 -1.85 -5.14 -16.99
C VAL A 23 -3.25 -4.95 -16.42
N THR A 24 -3.39 -5.00 -15.10
CA THR A 24 -4.68 -4.78 -14.40
C THR A 24 -5.24 -3.40 -14.72
N VAL A 25 -4.43 -2.34 -14.68
CA VAL A 25 -4.87 -0.96 -14.99
C VAL A 25 -5.40 -0.85 -16.42
N VAL A 26 -4.73 -1.47 -17.39
CA VAL A 26 -5.17 -1.45 -18.79
C VAL A 26 -6.48 -2.22 -18.96
N LEU A 27 -6.59 -3.42 -18.39
CA LEU A 27 -7.79 -4.24 -18.49
C LEU A 27 -8.98 -3.58 -17.78
N ASP A 28 -8.81 -3.12 -16.55
CA ASP A 28 -9.86 -2.47 -15.77
C ASP A 28 -10.26 -1.12 -16.40
N GLY A 29 -9.30 -0.38 -16.97
CA GLY A 29 -9.58 0.84 -17.72
C GLY A 29 -10.46 0.60 -18.94
N LEU A 30 -10.12 -0.41 -19.74
CA LEU A 30 -10.93 -0.80 -20.90
C LEU A 30 -12.33 -1.30 -20.47
N MET A 31 -12.39 -2.12 -19.42
CA MET A 31 -13.66 -2.63 -18.86
C MET A 31 -14.53 -1.48 -18.32
N ALA A 32 -13.95 -0.51 -17.62
CA ALA A 32 -14.67 0.66 -17.14
C ALA A 32 -15.23 1.48 -18.30
N LEU A 33 -14.45 1.70 -19.34
CA LEU A 33 -14.83 2.50 -20.49
C LEU A 33 -15.95 1.83 -21.31
N THR A 34 -15.80 0.53 -21.58
CA THR A 34 -16.81 -0.24 -22.32
C THR A 34 -18.12 -0.37 -21.55
N THR A 35 -18.05 -0.67 -20.25
CA THR A 35 -19.26 -0.78 -19.41
C THR A 35 -19.97 0.56 -19.25
N LEU A 36 -19.24 1.66 -19.06
CA LEU A 36 -19.82 3.01 -19.00
C LEU A 36 -20.49 3.39 -20.32
N THR A 37 -19.86 3.12 -21.45
CA THR A 37 -20.44 3.36 -22.77
C THR A 37 -21.75 2.59 -22.98
N MET A 38 -21.77 1.30 -22.61
CA MET A 38 -23.00 0.50 -22.70
C MET A 38 -24.10 1.01 -21.78
N MET A 39 -23.75 1.46 -20.57
CA MET A 39 -24.73 2.06 -19.64
C MET A 39 -25.33 3.35 -20.20
N LEU A 40 -24.53 4.21 -20.85
CA LEU A 40 -25.01 5.44 -21.50
C LEU A 40 -25.93 5.15 -22.67
N ILE A 41 -25.68 4.10 -23.44
CA ILE A 41 -26.54 3.67 -24.56
C ILE A 41 -27.88 3.15 -24.04
N TYR A 42 -27.91 2.39 -22.95
CA TYR A 42 -29.17 1.84 -22.41
C TYR A 42 -30.03 2.89 -21.72
N SER A 43 -29.45 3.71 -20.84
CA SER A 43 -30.17 4.77 -20.15
C SER A 43 -29.20 5.83 -19.62
N PRO A 44 -29.12 7.03 -20.28
CA PRO A 44 -28.25 8.10 -19.77
C PRO A 44 -28.64 8.58 -18.37
N MET A 45 -29.92 8.55 -18.04
CA MET A 45 -30.41 8.96 -16.71
C MET A 45 -29.88 8.03 -15.61
N LEU A 46 -30.02 6.71 -15.79
CA LEU A 46 -29.51 5.73 -14.82
C LEU A 46 -27.98 5.75 -14.75
N ALA A 47 -27.30 5.92 -15.89
CA ALA A 47 -25.85 6.07 -15.95
C ALA A 47 -25.38 7.30 -15.18
N GLY A 48 -26.08 8.43 -15.29
CA GLY A 48 -25.79 9.65 -14.51
C GLY A 48 -25.87 9.43 -13.00
N ILE A 49 -26.87 8.68 -12.53
CA ILE A 49 -26.99 8.30 -11.11
C ILE A 49 -25.77 7.49 -10.68
N VAL A 50 -25.38 6.47 -11.45
CA VAL A 50 -24.24 5.63 -11.13
C VAL A 50 -22.93 6.45 -11.11
N VAL A 51 -22.72 7.32 -12.07
CA VAL A 51 -21.56 8.22 -12.13
C VAL A 51 -21.53 9.16 -10.92
N LEU A 52 -22.66 9.70 -10.49
CA LEU A 52 -22.76 10.52 -9.28
C LEU A 52 -22.30 9.74 -8.04
N PHE A 53 -22.81 8.53 -7.83
CA PHE A 53 -22.41 7.71 -6.68
C PHE A 53 -20.95 7.24 -6.76
N LEU A 54 -20.43 6.97 -7.96
CA LEU A 54 -19.02 6.69 -8.16
C LEU A 54 -18.14 7.91 -7.82
N THR A 55 -18.57 9.10 -8.16
CA THR A 55 -17.85 10.33 -7.79
C THR A 55 -17.84 10.52 -6.28
N LEU A 56 -18.95 10.30 -5.59
CA LEU A 56 -19.02 10.34 -4.13
C LEU A 56 -18.12 9.27 -3.49
N PHE A 57 -18.09 8.07 -4.06
CA PHE A 57 -17.17 7.01 -3.64
C PHE A 57 -15.70 7.44 -3.80
N LEU A 58 -15.32 8.02 -4.94
CA LEU A 58 -13.95 8.54 -5.15
C LEU A 58 -13.60 9.65 -4.17
N CYS A 59 -14.52 10.55 -3.87
CA CYS A 59 -14.33 11.57 -2.84
C CYS A 59 -14.13 10.96 -1.46
N SER A 60 -14.89 9.94 -1.09
CA SER A 60 -14.70 9.17 0.14
C SER A 60 -13.28 8.60 0.22
N GLN A 61 -12.79 7.95 -0.84
CA GLN A 61 -11.44 7.39 -0.89
C GLN A 61 -10.36 8.48 -0.66
N LEU A 62 -10.51 9.65 -1.26
CA LEU A 62 -9.56 10.76 -1.09
C LEU A 62 -9.56 11.31 0.34
N VAL A 63 -10.72 11.43 0.97
CA VAL A 63 -10.85 11.91 2.36
C VAL A 63 -10.17 10.94 3.33
N PHE A 64 -10.39 9.64 3.17
CA PHE A 64 -9.82 8.62 4.07
C PHE A 64 -8.35 8.27 3.76
N TYR A 65 -7.84 8.62 2.59
CA TYR A 65 -6.46 8.29 2.20
C TYR A 65 -5.41 8.82 3.18
N ARG A 66 -5.46 10.12 3.52
CA ARG A 66 -4.47 10.75 4.40
C ARG A 66 -4.46 10.16 5.81
N PRO A 67 -5.60 10.08 6.54
CA PRO A 67 -5.61 9.53 7.89
C PRO A 67 -5.21 8.05 7.93
N ILE A 68 -5.65 7.23 6.96
CA ILE A 68 -5.26 5.81 6.89
C ILE A 68 -3.76 5.68 6.63
N LYS A 69 -3.19 6.46 5.71
CA LYS A 69 -1.74 6.47 5.44
C LYS A 69 -0.94 6.82 6.69
N LEU A 70 -1.32 7.87 7.42
CA LEU A 70 -0.63 8.29 8.64
C LEU A 70 -0.67 7.20 9.72
N GLN A 71 -1.87 6.65 10.00
CA GLN A 71 -2.02 5.59 10.99
C GLN A 71 -1.32 4.29 10.58
N SER A 72 -1.23 3.99 9.29
CA SER A 72 -0.47 2.85 8.77
C SER A 72 1.04 3.00 9.01
N HIS A 73 1.58 4.21 8.86
CA HIS A 73 2.99 4.49 9.19
C HIS A 73 3.26 4.33 10.69
N GLU A 74 2.37 4.84 11.56
CA GLU A 74 2.48 4.64 13.01
C GLU A 74 2.42 3.16 13.38
N HIS A 75 1.52 2.38 12.76
CA HIS A 75 1.41 0.94 12.95
C HIS A 75 2.71 0.21 12.61
N ILE A 76 3.29 0.46 11.42
CA ILE A 76 4.55 -0.16 11.00
C ILE A 76 5.68 0.18 11.97
N SER A 77 5.74 1.42 12.46
CA SER A 77 6.76 1.86 13.41
C SER A 77 6.60 1.20 14.78
N ALA A 78 5.36 1.05 15.25
CA ALA A 78 5.06 0.39 16.53
C ALA A 78 5.38 -1.11 16.46
N ASP A 79 5.02 -1.80 15.37
CA ASP A 79 5.38 -3.19 15.14
C ASP A 79 6.90 -3.40 15.08
N ALA A 80 7.62 -2.49 14.42
CA ALA A 80 9.09 -2.56 14.38
C ALA A 80 9.69 -2.41 15.78
N ARG A 81 9.19 -1.49 16.63
CA ARG A 81 9.63 -1.35 18.03
C ARG A 81 9.34 -2.61 18.84
N LEU A 82 8.13 -3.15 18.73
CA LEU A 82 7.73 -4.38 19.43
C LEU A 82 8.63 -5.56 19.06
N ASN A 83 8.86 -5.77 17.76
CA ASN A 83 9.73 -6.84 17.27
C ASN A 83 11.19 -6.64 17.71
N SER A 84 11.69 -5.40 17.67
CA SER A 84 13.06 -5.08 18.13
C SER A 84 13.24 -5.37 19.62
N SER A 85 12.28 -4.95 20.47
CA SER A 85 12.29 -5.22 21.91
C SER A 85 12.26 -6.73 22.22
N PHE A 86 11.45 -7.48 21.46
CA PHE A 86 11.39 -8.94 21.57
C PHE A 86 12.72 -9.61 21.21
N MET A 87 13.30 -9.24 20.06
CA MET A 87 14.58 -9.79 19.59
C MET A 87 15.74 -9.43 20.52
N GLU A 88 15.74 -8.21 21.08
CA GLU A 88 16.71 -7.80 22.08
C GLU A 88 16.60 -8.65 23.36
N SER A 89 15.38 -8.90 23.84
CA SER A 89 15.12 -9.75 25.00
C SER A 89 15.63 -11.18 24.78
N LEU A 90 15.43 -11.75 23.59
CA LEU A 90 15.98 -13.06 23.24
C LEU A 90 17.50 -13.10 23.22
N ARG A 91 18.15 -12.08 22.64
CA ARG A 91 19.62 -11.99 22.59
C ARG A 91 20.24 -11.81 23.98
N SER A 92 19.55 -11.10 24.86
CA SER A 92 20.01 -10.73 26.17
C SER A 92 19.50 -11.66 27.28
N ILE A 93 18.86 -12.80 26.98
CA ILE A 93 18.13 -13.63 27.92
C ILE A 93 19.01 -14.11 29.11
N SER A 94 20.26 -14.41 28.83
CA SER A 94 21.21 -14.83 29.88
C SER A 94 21.62 -13.68 30.81
N ALA A 95 21.68 -12.44 30.30
CA ALA A 95 21.96 -11.25 31.09
C ALA A 95 20.74 -10.87 31.95
N ILE A 96 19.54 -10.90 31.37
CA ILE A 96 18.26 -10.64 32.04
C ILE A 96 18.10 -11.58 33.23
N LYS A 97 18.33 -12.89 33.03
CA LYS A 97 18.24 -13.89 34.09
C LYS A 97 19.28 -13.68 35.20
N ARG A 98 20.50 -13.32 34.86
CA ARG A 98 21.56 -13.04 35.88
C ARG A 98 21.25 -11.79 36.69
N ALA A 99 20.62 -10.79 36.07
CA ALA A 99 20.23 -9.54 36.74
C ALA A 99 18.87 -9.63 37.46
N ASN A 100 18.16 -10.76 37.39
CA ASN A 100 16.80 -10.94 37.92
C ASN A 100 15.84 -9.85 37.45
N ALA A 101 15.96 -9.49 36.16
CA ALA A 101 15.26 -8.34 35.54
C ALA A 101 14.08 -8.76 34.62
N GLU A 102 13.57 -10.01 34.76
CA GLU A 102 12.52 -10.56 33.92
C GLU A 102 11.23 -9.71 33.97
N SER A 103 10.80 -9.36 35.17
CA SER A 103 9.57 -8.58 35.40
C SER A 103 9.64 -7.18 34.77
N SER A 104 10.82 -6.53 34.86
CA SER A 104 11.01 -5.22 34.21
C SER A 104 10.96 -5.31 32.70
N ARG A 105 11.57 -6.33 32.11
CA ARG A 105 11.58 -6.57 30.66
C ARG A 105 10.19 -6.97 30.13
N GLU A 106 9.49 -7.78 30.90
CA GLU A 106 8.09 -8.14 30.59
C GLU A 106 7.20 -6.90 30.58
N SER A 107 7.32 -6.04 31.58
CA SER A 107 6.54 -4.78 31.66
C SER A 107 6.82 -3.85 30.48
N GLU A 108 8.08 -3.71 30.07
CA GLU A 108 8.47 -2.94 28.89
C GLU A 108 7.87 -3.51 27.61
N TRP A 109 7.97 -4.84 27.42
CA TRP A 109 7.38 -5.51 26.26
C TRP A 109 5.86 -5.36 26.22
N GLN A 110 5.19 -5.53 27.37
CA GLN A 110 3.73 -5.34 27.50
C GLN A 110 3.32 -3.92 27.13
N SER A 111 4.09 -2.90 27.53
CA SER A 111 3.83 -1.51 27.19
C SER A 111 3.88 -1.29 25.66
N ASN A 112 4.91 -1.78 24.99
CA ASN A 112 5.06 -1.73 23.53
C ASN A 112 3.95 -2.50 22.82
N PHE A 113 3.55 -3.66 23.37
CA PHE A 113 2.47 -4.47 22.83
C PHE A 113 1.11 -3.74 22.92
N VAL A 114 0.78 -3.13 24.06
CA VAL A 114 -0.45 -2.37 24.24
C VAL A 114 -0.47 -1.15 23.30
N GLU A 115 0.66 -0.47 23.11
CA GLU A 115 0.78 0.63 22.14
C GLU A 115 0.46 0.14 20.71
N SER A 116 1.07 -0.96 20.27
CA SER A 116 0.83 -1.55 18.94
C SER A 116 -0.64 -1.93 18.76
N ILE A 117 -1.26 -2.58 19.75
CA ILE A 117 -2.70 -2.93 19.72
C ILE A 117 -3.58 -1.69 19.62
N ASN A 118 -3.31 -0.62 20.39
CA ASN A 118 -4.09 0.60 20.35
C ASN A 118 -4.02 1.30 18.98
N ILE A 119 -2.86 1.28 18.33
CA ILE A 119 -2.69 1.81 16.97
C ILE A 119 -3.47 0.94 15.97
N THR A 120 -3.38 -0.38 16.08
CA THR A 120 -4.13 -1.34 15.26
C THR A 120 -5.63 -1.11 15.35
N VAL A 121 -6.15 -0.93 16.57
CA VAL A 121 -7.58 -0.63 16.80
C VAL A 121 -7.99 0.70 16.17
N ARG A 122 -7.16 1.75 16.28
CA ARG A 122 -7.44 3.04 15.63
C ARG A 122 -7.48 2.92 14.12
N LEU A 123 -6.52 2.23 13.52
CA LEU A 123 -6.48 1.95 12.09
C LEU A 123 -7.71 1.14 11.65
N GLY A 124 -8.07 0.11 12.43
CA GLY A 124 -9.26 -0.71 12.19
C GLY A 124 -10.55 0.12 12.20
N LYS A 125 -10.73 1.03 13.17
CA LYS A 125 -11.89 1.94 13.23
C LYS A 125 -11.98 2.85 11.99
N LEU A 126 -10.86 3.39 11.53
CA LEU A 126 -10.84 4.21 10.31
C LEU A 126 -11.23 3.40 9.07
N SER A 127 -10.69 2.18 8.94
CA SER A 127 -11.04 1.27 7.85
C SER A 127 -12.53 0.89 7.89
N LEU A 128 -13.07 0.55 9.05
CA LEU A 128 -14.48 0.24 9.22
C LEU A 128 -15.39 1.41 8.85
N ASN A 129 -15.05 2.64 9.28
CA ASN A 129 -15.83 3.83 8.92
C ASN A 129 -15.84 4.06 7.41
N ARG A 130 -14.69 3.91 6.74
CA ARG A 130 -14.62 3.99 5.27
C ARG A 130 -15.49 2.92 4.63
N ASP A 131 -15.37 1.66 5.06
CA ASP A 131 -16.10 0.53 4.48
C ASP A 131 -17.62 0.66 4.70
N LEU A 132 -18.05 1.24 5.82
CA LEU A 132 -19.46 1.56 6.08
C LEU A 132 -19.99 2.63 5.09
N ILE A 133 -19.23 3.71 4.87
CA ILE A 133 -19.62 4.75 3.91
C ILE A 133 -19.68 4.16 2.48
N ASP A 134 -18.69 3.41 2.07
CA ASP A 134 -18.61 2.79 0.75
C ASP A 134 -19.77 1.79 0.53
N SER A 135 -20.08 0.98 1.54
CA SER A 135 -21.19 0.03 1.52
C SER A 135 -22.55 0.74 1.46
N THR A 136 -22.72 1.81 2.23
CA THR A 136 -23.95 2.61 2.24
C THR A 136 -24.16 3.30 0.89
N LEU A 137 -23.12 3.93 0.31
CA LEU A 137 -23.18 4.55 -1.00
C LEU A 137 -23.56 3.54 -2.09
N SER A 138 -22.88 2.37 -2.09
CA SER A 138 -23.15 1.30 -3.05
C SER A 138 -24.56 0.72 -2.90
N GLY A 139 -25.01 0.52 -1.66
CA GLY A 139 -26.37 0.03 -1.36
C GLY A 139 -27.43 1.02 -1.82
N THR A 140 -27.27 2.29 -1.48
CA THR A 140 -28.20 3.36 -1.89
C THR A 140 -28.25 3.50 -3.41
N ALA A 141 -27.10 3.49 -4.08
CA ALA A 141 -27.04 3.51 -5.54
C ALA A 141 -27.79 2.29 -6.14
N ASN A 142 -27.64 1.11 -5.54
CA ASN A 142 -28.33 -0.09 -5.99
C ASN A 142 -29.84 0.05 -5.92
N VAL A 143 -30.37 0.49 -4.77
CA VAL A 143 -31.81 0.70 -4.55
C VAL A 143 -32.35 1.74 -5.52
N LEU A 144 -31.67 2.88 -5.70
CA LEU A 144 -32.10 3.93 -6.63
C LEU A 144 -32.14 3.46 -8.08
N VAL A 145 -31.11 2.75 -8.53
CA VAL A 145 -31.05 2.21 -9.90
C VAL A 145 -32.19 1.20 -10.13
N ILE A 146 -32.48 0.34 -9.16
CA ILE A 146 -33.60 -0.61 -9.26
C ILE A 146 -34.93 0.13 -9.27
N PHE A 147 -35.14 1.08 -8.36
CA PHE A 147 -36.40 1.80 -8.24
C PHE A 147 -36.73 2.62 -9.51
N ILE A 148 -35.78 3.42 -9.97
CA ILE A 148 -35.96 4.26 -11.17
C ILE A 148 -35.99 3.39 -12.42
N GLY A 149 -35.10 2.36 -12.50
CA GLY A 149 -35.10 1.42 -13.62
C GLY A 149 -36.38 0.61 -13.76
N ALA A 150 -36.97 0.16 -12.63
CA ALA A 150 -38.29 -0.49 -12.65
C ALA A 150 -39.39 0.45 -13.13
N GLY A 151 -39.34 1.73 -12.73
CA GLY A 151 -40.23 2.77 -13.26
C GLY A 151 -40.13 2.90 -14.79
N SER A 152 -38.91 2.95 -15.33
CA SER A 152 -38.68 3.00 -16.78
C SER A 152 -39.12 1.73 -17.51
N VAL A 153 -39.06 0.57 -16.87
CA VAL A 153 -39.61 -0.69 -17.42
C VAL A 153 -41.13 -0.65 -17.46
N LEU A 154 -41.80 -0.13 -16.43
CA LEU A 154 -43.24 0.02 -16.40
C LEU A 154 -43.73 1.07 -17.39
N ALA A 155 -42.95 2.11 -17.67
CA ALA A 155 -43.21 3.11 -18.70
C ALA A 155 -42.99 2.59 -20.13
N GLY A 156 -42.35 1.43 -20.30
CA GLY A 156 -42.06 0.83 -21.61
C GLY A 156 -40.75 1.32 -22.24
N ASP A 157 -39.99 2.20 -21.57
CA ASP A 157 -38.73 2.75 -22.08
C ASP A 157 -37.57 1.73 -22.05
N LEU A 158 -37.64 0.77 -21.11
CA LEU A 158 -36.63 -0.25 -20.93
C LEU A 158 -37.27 -1.66 -20.83
N SER A 159 -36.58 -2.68 -21.33
CA SER A 159 -36.96 -4.06 -21.06
C SER A 159 -36.40 -4.52 -19.72
N ILE A 160 -37.03 -5.56 -19.12
CA ILE A 160 -36.53 -6.22 -17.91
C ILE A 160 -35.06 -6.73 -18.11
N GLY A 161 -34.81 -7.29 -19.32
CA GLY A 161 -33.46 -7.76 -19.68
C GLY A 161 -32.44 -6.64 -19.75
N MET A 162 -32.82 -5.45 -20.27
CA MET A 162 -31.92 -4.29 -20.26
C MET A 162 -31.63 -3.78 -18.87
N LEU A 163 -32.60 -3.75 -17.96
CA LEU A 163 -32.39 -3.41 -16.57
C LEU A 163 -31.43 -4.39 -15.87
N TYR A 164 -31.61 -5.69 -16.10
CA TYR A 164 -30.73 -6.70 -15.56
C TYR A 164 -29.29 -6.57 -16.08
N ALA A 165 -29.12 -6.35 -17.39
CA ALA A 165 -27.83 -6.08 -18.01
C ALA A 165 -27.18 -4.80 -17.43
N PHE A 166 -27.98 -3.73 -17.26
CA PHE A 166 -27.51 -2.48 -16.65
C PHE A 166 -26.96 -2.69 -15.24
N MET A 167 -27.64 -3.49 -14.41
CA MET A 167 -27.16 -3.84 -13.07
C MET A 167 -25.86 -4.62 -13.11
N ALA A 168 -25.67 -5.52 -14.09
CA ALA A 168 -24.42 -6.23 -14.30
C ALA A 168 -23.28 -5.25 -14.70
N TYR A 169 -23.53 -4.35 -15.65
CA TYR A 169 -22.56 -3.32 -16.06
C TYR A 169 -22.19 -2.41 -14.89
N ARG A 170 -23.16 -1.98 -14.08
CA ARG A 170 -22.89 -1.20 -12.87
C ARG A 170 -21.92 -1.92 -11.94
N ARG A 171 -22.12 -3.22 -11.68
CA ARG A 171 -21.21 -4.02 -10.82
C ARG A 171 -19.80 -4.09 -11.40
N HIS A 172 -19.68 -4.32 -12.70
CA HIS A 172 -18.39 -4.36 -13.40
C HIS A 172 -17.69 -3.01 -13.36
N LEU A 173 -18.41 -1.92 -13.63
CA LEU A 173 -17.86 -0.56 -13.56
C LEU A 173 -17.36 -0.23 -12.14
N THR A 174 -18.17 -0.52 -11.12
CA THR A 174 -17.77 -0.27 -9.72
C THR A 174 -16.53 -1.09 -9.34
N ALA A 175 -16.46 -2.36 -9.73
CA ALA A 175 -15.31 -3.22 -9.47
C ALA A 175 -14.05 -2.71 -10.18
N ALA A 176 -14.16 -2.34 -11.46
CA ALA A 176 -13.04 -1.80 -12.24
C ALA A 176 -12.52 -0.48 -11.65
N ILE A 177 -13.40 0.45 -11.29
CA ILE A 177 -13.01 1.72 -10.66
C ILE A 177 -12.36 1.48 -9.29
N THR A 178 -12.91 0.59 -8.46
CA THR A 178 -12.32 0.23 -7.16
C THR A 178 -10.92 -0.37 -7.32
N SER A 179 -10.73 -1.22 -8.32
CA SER A 179 -9.43 -1.79 -8.67
C SER A 179 -8.44 -0.72 -9.12
N LEU A 180 -8.84 0.17 -10.03
CA LEU A 180 -8.02 1.29 -10.51
C LEU A 180 -7.56 2.21 -9.36
N VAL A 181 -8.46 2.53 -8.41
CA VAL A 181 -8.11 3.32 -7.21
C VAL A 181 -7.06 2.59 -6.37
N ARG A 182 -7.20 1.29 -6.18
CA ARG A 182 -6.23 0.48 -5.43
C ARG A 182 -4.86 0.46 -6.11
N GLU A 183 -4.81 0.29 -7.42
CA GLU A 183 -3.57 0.32 -8.17
C GLU A 183 -2.93 1.73 -8.18
N LEU A 184 -3.74 2.79 -8.22
CA LEU A 184 -3.24 4.16 -8.06
C LEU A 184 -2.59 4.39 -6.70
N VAL A 185 -3.21 3.89 -5.62
CA VAL A 185 -2.62 3.98 -4.26
C VAL A 185 -1.30 3.22 -4.18
N LYS A 186 -1.21 2.02 -4.77
CA LYS A 186 0.05 1.26 -4.85
C LYS A 186 1.12 2.06 -5.62
N TYR A 187 0.75 2.67 -6.74
CA TYR A 187 1.66 3.50 -7.55
C TYR A 187 2.20 4.70 -6.74
N LEU A 188 1.32 5.40 -6.02
CA LEU A 188 1.75 6.52 -5.17
C LEU A 188 2.69 6.08 -4.03
N MET A 189 2.54 4.85 -3.54
CA MET A 189 3.45 4.29 -2.53
C MET A 189 4.77 3.78 -3.14
N LEU A 190 4.77 3.43 -4.43
CA LEU A 190 5.96 2.94 -5.12
C LEU A 190 7.08 3.98 -5.17
N SER A 191 6.74 5.27 -5.23
CA SER A 191 7.72 6.37 -5.24
C SER A 191 8.65 6.34 -4.02
N LEU A 192 8.15 5.94 -2.85
CA LEU A 192 8.93 5.79 -1.62
C LEU A 192 9.95 4.64 -1.71
N HIS A 193 9.60 3.56 -2.41
CA HIS A 193 10.52 2.44 -2.63
C HIS A 193 11.57 2.77 -3.67
N VAL A 194 11.20 3.51 -4.72
CA VAL A 194 12.14 3.98 -5.77
C VAL A 194 13.15 4.97 -5.21
N GLU A 195 12.74 5.87 -4.31
CA GLU A 195 13.65 6.81 -3.64
C GLU A 195 14.73 6.07 -2.84
N ARG A 196 14.37 5.02 -2.09
CA ARG A 196 15.34 4.16 -1.38
C ARG A 196 16.27 3.38 -2.33
N LEU A 197 15.81 3.01 -3.52
CA LEU A 197 16.64 2.35 -4.53
C LEU A 197 17.59 3.35 -5.21
N SER A 198 17.16 4.60 -5.41
CA SER A 198 18.01 5.65 -5.98
C SER A 198 19.20 5.98 -5.09
N ASP A 199 19.04 5.88 -3.78
CA ASP A 199 20.11 6.08 -2.80
C ASP A 199 21.24 5.04 -2.97
N ILE A 200 20.88 3.77 -3.27
CA ILE A 200 21.87 2.72 -3.58
C ILE A 200 22.62 3.03 -4.88
N ARG A 201 21.90 3.47 -5.91
CA ARG A 201 22.49 3.78 -7.22
C ARG A 201 23.45 4.97 -7.16
N ASN A 202 23.13 5.96 -6.33
CA ASN A 202 23.90 7.19 -6.21
C ASN A 202 25.08 7.07 -5.23
N THR A 203 25.17 5.95 -4.48
CA THR A 203 26.32 5.69 -3.61
C THR A 203 27.53 5.34 -4.50
N PRO A 204 28.63 6.10 -4.44
CA PRO A 204 29.82 5.79 -5.23
C PRO A 204 30.38 4.43 -4.85
N SER A 205 30.83 3.68 -5.85
CA SER A 205 31.45 2.37 -5.62
C SER A 205 32.72 2.53 -4.78
N GLU A 206 32.85 1.75 -3.71
CA GLU A 206 34.06 1.73 -2.87
C GLU A 206 35.30 1.29 -3.64
N PHE A 207 35.09 0.53 -4.70
CA PHE A 207 36.19 0.10 -5.59
C PHE A 207 35.94 0.65 -6.99
N PRO A 208 36.59 1.74 -7.40
CA PRO A 208 36.77 1.98 -8.81
C PRO A 208 37.45 0.74 -9.38
N GLU A 209 37.00 0.27 -10.58
CA GLU A 209 37.62 -0.86 -11.27
C GLU A 209 39.12 -0.61 -11.53
N VAL A 210 39.93 -0.71 -10.50
CA VAL A 210 41.37 -0.79 -10.67
C VAL A 210 41.67 -2.24 -11.05
N ARG A 211 41.53 -2.53 -12.33
CA ARG A 211 42.20 -3.68 -12.93
C ARG A 211 43.70 -3.41 -12.79
N LEU A 212 44.30 -4.04 -11.81
CA LEU A 212 45.74 -4.08 -11.73
C LEU A 212 46.25 -4.92 -12.93
N PRO A 213 46.88 -4.30 -13.93
CA PRO A 213 47.31 -5.00 -15.13
C PRO A 213 48.61 -5.81 -14.91
N VAL A 214 49.14 -5.86 -13.69
CA VAL A 214 50.43 -6.46 -13.39
C VAL A 214 50.30 -7.51 -12.30
N PRO A 215 50.86 -8.73 -12.45
CA PRO A 215 50.97 -9.69 -11.36
C PRO A 215 51.74 -9.05 -10.20
N ILE A 216 51.16 -9.04 -9.01
CA ILE A 216 51.79 -8.52 -7.80
C ILE A 216 52.86 -9.55 -7.36
N ASP A 217 54.09 -9.25 -7.70
CA ASP A 217 55.23 -10.04 -7.27
C ASP A 217 56.02 -9.20 -6.28
N GLY A 218 55.82 -9.45 -4.99
CA GLY A 218 56.61 -8.75 -4.01
C GLY A 218 55.97 -8.37 -2.68
N ALA A 219 56.74 -7.66 -1.87
CA ALA A 219 56.40 -7.26 -0.49
C ALA A 219 55.42 -6.09 -0.49
N ILE A 220 54.38 -6.18 0.34
CA ILE A 220 53.43 -5.11 0.61
C ILE A 220 54.04 -4.15 1.62
N LYS A 221 54.33 -2.92 1.23
CA LYS A 221 54.78 -1.87 2.15
C LYS A 221 53.62 -0.94 2.49
N VAL A 222 53.19 -1.00 3.72
CA VAL A 222 52.09 -0.16 4.23
C VAL A 222 52.72 1.08 4.87
N ILE A 223 52.40 2.27 4.34
CA ILE A 223 52.96 3.54 4.84
C ILE A 223 51.80 4.46 5.16
N ASN A 224 51.71 4.90 6.43
CA ASN A 224 50.77 5.93 6.90
C ASN A 224 49.29 5.63 6.60
N ILE A 225 48.79 4.42 6.89
CA ILE A 225 47.37 4.11 6.81
C ILE A 225 46.65 4.67 8.02
N GLY A 226 45.70 5.55 7.78
CA GLY A 226 44.71 6.03 8.75
C GLY A 226 43.32 5.59 8.35
N TYR A 227 42.50 5.13 9.27
CA TYR A 227 41.08 4.85 9.06
C TYR A 227 40.24 5.72 9.98
N ARG A 228 39.20 6.37 9.45
CA ARG A 228 38.22 7.14 10.20
C ARG A 228 36.83 6.51 10.06
N PHE A 229 36.15 6.29 11.17
CA PHE A 229 34.79 5.75 11.19
C PHE A 229 33.72 6.78 10.77
N SER A 230 33.98 8.07 10.94
CA SER A 230 33.15 9.17 10.45
C SER A 230 33.98 10.46 10.38
N GLU A 231 33.51 11.46 9.58
CA GLU A 231 34.17 12.77 9.46
C GLU A 231 34.22 13.56 10.80
N HIS A 232 33.43 13.18 11.80
CA HIS A 232 33.26 13.89 13.08
C HIS A 232 33.88 13.17 14.28
N HIS A 233 34.58 12.04 14.10
CA HIS A 233 35.35 11.38 15.15
C HIS A 233 36.84 11.31 14.78
N PRO A 234 37.74 11.69 15.75
CA PRO A 234 39.20 11.63 15.53
C PRO A 234 39.70 10.22 15.32
#